data_c7a70226e8cdd163b3dee81ff4444988
#
_entry.id   c7a70226e8cdd163b3dee81ff4444988
#
_cell.length_a   1.000
_cell.length_b   1.000
_cell.length_c   1.000
_cell.angle_alpha   90.00
_cell.angle_beta   90.00
_cell.angle_gamma   90.00
#
_symmetry.space_group_name_H-M   'P 1'
#
loop_
_entity.id
_entity.type
_entity.pdbx_description
1 polymer ?
#
loop_
_entity_poly.entity_id
_entity_poly.type
_entity_poly.pdbx_seq_one_letter_code
_entity_poly.pdbx_strand_id
1 'polypeptide(L)'
;MRELKNTCRAAIVQATPVMFDKARSLEKALRLMDEAARNDAELIVFPELFLPGYPYGMTFGFTVGSRKADGRQDWKSYYDNSLLSDGPEMQQLIDRAAALGVYLSMGYSERDAVTGTLYNSNMMIAPDGRAMNHRKLKPTGSERVVWGDAQQDYFPVMDTPWGPMASLICWESYMPLARVALYQKGISLYISPNTNDNPEW
;
A
#
# COMPACT_ATOMS: atom_id res chain seq x y z
N MET A 1 -28.18 8.68 -12.74
CA MET A 1 -26.75 8.98 -12.47
C MET A 1 -26.64 9.29 -10.98
N ARG A 2 -25.67 8.70 -10.28
CA ARG A 2 -25.37 9.04 -8.88
C ARG A 2 -24.74 10.45 -8.88
N GLU A 3 -25.26 11.35 -8.06
CA GLU A 3 -24.66 12.67 -7.88
C GLU A 3 -23.33 12.50 -7.13
N LEU A 4 -22.23 13.01 -7.70
CA LEU A 4 -20.92 12.93 -7.09
C LEU A 4 -20.73 14.10 -6.12
N LYS A 5 -20.04 13.85 -5.00
CA LYS A 5 -19.58 14.92 -4.11
C LYS A 5 -18.48 15.73 -4.80
N ASN A 6 -18.53 17.05 -4.64
CA ASN A 6 -17.56 17.98 -5.24
C ASN A 6 -16.28 18.15 -4.39
N THR A 7 -16.30 17.70 -3.15
CA THR A 7 -15.17 17.84 -2.21
C THR A 7 -14.93 16.54 -1.48
N CYS A 8 -13.66 16.24 -1.23
CA CYS A 8 -13.19 15.12 -0.41
C CYS A 8 -12.23 15.65 0.65
N ARG A 9 -12.52 15.43 1.93
CA ARG A 9 -11.57 15.71 3.00
C ARG A 9 -10.64 14.50 3.16
N ALA A 10 -9.40 14.64 2.67
CA ALA A 10 -8.41 13.58 2.73
C ALA A 10 -7.37 13.87 3.82
N ALA A 11 -7.02 12.86 4.60
CA ALA A 11 -5.87 12.84 5.49
C ALA A 11 -4.72 12.09 4.80
N ILE A 12 -3.62 12.79 4.59
CA ILE A 12 -2.39 12.19 4.07
C ILE A 12 -1.48 11.89 5.26
N VAL A 13 -1.23 10.61 5.49
CA VAL A 13 -0.40 10.17 6.61
C VAL A 13 1.07 10.29 6.25
N GLN A 14 1.76 11.19 6.95
CA GLN A 14 3.21 11.33 6.88
C GLN A 14 3.80 10.89 8.22
N ALA A 15 4.06 9.60 8.36
CA ALA A 15 4.54 8.99 9.59
C ALA A 15 5.46 7.81 9.30
N THR A 16 6.43 7.59 10.17
CA THR A 16 7.33 6.44 10.10
C THR A 16 6.66 5.20 10.71
N PRO A 17 6.67 4.03 10.05
CA PRO A 17 6.24 2.78 10.66
C PRO A 17 7.21 2.31 11.77
N VAL A 18 6.86 1.23 12.47
CA VAL A 18 7.82 0.51 13.30
C VAL A 18 8.47 -0.56 12.42
N MET A 19 9.69 -0.30 11.99
CA MET A 19 10.39 -1.15 11.02
C MET A 19 10.45 -2.61 11.49
N PHE A 20 10.14 -3.54 10.58
CA PHE A 20 10.17 -4.99 10.81
C PHE A 20 9.28 -5.47 11.97
N ASP A 21 8.27 -4.68 12.34
CA ASP A 21 7.29 -5.04 13.36
C ASP A 21 5.87 -4.69 12.86
N LYS A 22 5.25 -5.67 12.21
CA LYS A 22 3.91 -5.49 11.64
C LYS A 22 2.85 -5.21 12.70
N ALA A 23 2.99 -5.81 13.89
CA ALA A 23 2.00 -5.63 14.95
C ALA A 23 1.99 -4.20 15.49
N ARG A 24 3.17 -3.65 15.82
CA ARG A 24 3.29 -2.26 16.28
C ARG A 24 3.02 -1.25 15.18
N SER A 25 3.37 -1.57 13.92
CA SER A 25 3.02 -0.72 12.77
C SER A 25 1.51 -0.68 12.54
N LEU A 26 0.83 -1.82 12.67
CA LEU A 26 -0.64 -1.90 12.59
C LEU A 26 -1.31 -1.11 13.71
N GLU A 27 -0.88 -1.30 14.97
CA GLU A 27 -1.38 -0.50 16.11
C GLU A 27 -1.25 1.00 15.85
N LYS A 28 -0.09 1.42 15.35
CA LYS A 28 0.16 2.81 14.95
C LYS A 28 -0.77 3.27 13.83
N ALA A 29 -0.99 2.43 12.82
CA ALA A 29 -1.91 2.72 11.71
C ALA A 29 -3.33 2.95 12.22
N LEU A 30 -3.85 2.03 13.05
CA LEU A 30 -5.20 2.13 13.62
C LEU A 30 -5.37 3.42 14.44
N ARG A 31 -4.38 3.79 15.26
CA ARG A 31 -4.40 5.04 16.02
C ARG A 31 -4.41 6.28 15.11
N LEU A 32 -3.63 6.27 14.03
CA LEU A 32 -3.59 7.38 13.07
C LEU A 32 -4.91 7.47 12.27
N MET A 33 -5.55 6.33 11.97
CA MET A 33 -6.90 6.33 11.38
C MET A 33 -7.92 6.97 12.31
N ASP A 34 -7.88 6.68 13.61
CA ASP A 34 -8.75 7.31 14.61
C ASP A 34 -8.54 8.81 14.70
N GLU A 35 -7.28 9.24 14.66
CA GLU A 35 -6.93 10.66 14.69
C GLU A 35 -7.45 11.38 13.45
N ALA A 36 -7.26 10.80 12.27
CA ALA A 36 -7.75 11.36 11.01
C ALA A 36 -9.29 11.46 10.99
N ALA A 37 -9.98 10.39 11.42
CA ALA A 37 -11.45 10.39 11.48
C ALA A 37 -12.00 11.41 12.46
N ARG A 38 -11.36 11.63 13.61
CA ARG A 38 -11.75 12.72 14.55
C ARG A 38 -11.57 14.12 13.97
N ASN A 39 -10.76 14.27 12.93
CA ASN A 39 -10.59 15.50 12.16
C ASN A 39 -11.42 15.49 10.85
N ASP A 40 -12.50 14.72 10.84
CA ASP A 40 -13.50 14.62 9.75
C ASP A 40 -12.90 14.13 8.42
N ALA A 41 -11.81 13.37 8.42
CA ALA A 41 -11.31 12.77 7.20
C ALA A 41 -12.30 11.75 6.64
N GLU A 42 -12.56 11.82 5.35
CA GLU A 42 -13.40 10.88 4.60
C GLU A 42 -12.56 9.84 3.85
N LEU A 43 -11.32 10.20 3.51
CA LEU A 43 -10.31 9.35 2.88
C LEU A 43 -9.00 9.47 3.66
N ILE A 44 -8.39 8.34 3.99
CA ILE A 44 -7.09 8.29 4.68
C ILE A 44 -6.10 7.56 3.78
N VAL A 45 -4.95 8.18 3.51
CA VAL A 45 -3.92 7.64 2.62
C VAL A 45 -2.62 7.45 3.38
N PHE A 46 -2.18 6.21 3.48
CA PHE A 46 -0.87 5.84 4.03
C PHE A 46 0.18 5.74 2.92
N PRO A 47 1.46 5.94 3.23
CA PRO A 47 2.54 5.84 2.25
C PRO A 47 2.77 4.41 1.76
N GLU A 48 3.56 4.28 0.71
CA GLU A 48 4.07 3.02 0.18
C GLU A 48 4.74 2.20 1.30
N LEU A 49 4.41 0.91 1.38
CA LEU A 49 5.02 -0.05 2.31
C LEU A 49 5.01 0.40 3.79
N PHE A 50 3.96 1.09 4.23
CA PHE A 50 3.84 1.46 5.64
C PHE A 50 3.86 0.22 6.56
N LEU A 51 3.33 -0.92 6.08
CA LEU A 51 3.35 -2.19 6.80
C LEU A 51 4.26 -3.19 6.06
N PRO A 52 5.38 -3.63 6.62
CA PRO A 52 6.01 -3.33 7.91
C PRO A 52 7.14 -2.29 7.82
N GLY A 53 7.10 -1.41 6.83
CA GLY A 53 8.09 -0.39 6.55
C GLY A 53 8.91 -0.66 5.29
N TYR A 54 9.39 0.41 4.66
CA TYR A 54 10.27 0.33 3.49
C TYR A 54 11.71 0.08 3.96
N PRO A 55 12.38 -1.01 3.53
CA PRO A 55 13.69 -1.40 4.05
C PRO A 55 14.84 -0.59 3.42
N TYR A 56 14.83 0.72 3.61
CA TYR A 56 15.85 1.63 3.09
C TYR A 56 17.27 1.20 3.46
N GLY A 57 18.17 1.25 2.47
CA GLY A 57 19.59 0.94 2.65
C GLY A 57 19.89 -0.53 2.89
N MET A 58 18.91 -1.42 2.98
CA MET A 58 19.11 -2.84 3.19
C MET A 58 19.40 -3.55 1.88
N THR A 59 20.40 -4.40 1.88
CA THR A 59 20.77 -5.26 0.74
C THR A 59 20.31 -6.70 0.90
N PHE A 60 19.84 -7.08 2.09
CA PHE A 60 19.51 -8.47 2.47
C PHE A 60 20.67 -9.44 2.18
N GLY A 61 21.91 -8.93 2.26
CA GLY A 61 23.13 -9.69 1.92
C GLY A 61 23.21 -10.07 0.43
N PHE A 62 22.41 -9.44 -0.43
CA PHE A 62 22.35 -9.79 -1.84
C PHE A 62 23.62 -9.32 -2.55
N THR A 63 24.38 -10.30 -3.03
CA THR A 63 25.52 -10.12 -3.92
C THR A 63 25.47 -11.25 -4.92
N VAL A 64 25.55 -10.97 -6.20
CA VAL A 64 25.51 -12.00 -7.27
C VAL A 64 26.51 -13.10 -6.98
N GLY A 65 26.02 -14.36 -6.92
CA GLY A 65 26.83 -15.53 -6.61
C GLY A 65 27.15 -15.73 -5.11
N SER A 66 26.82 -14.79 -4.24
CA SER A 66 26.99 -14.94 -2.78
C SER A 66 25.80 -15.64 -2.14
N ARG A 67 26.08 -16.38 -1.04
CA ARG A 67 25.06 -17.06 -0.22
C ARG A 67 25.33 -16.87 1.27
N LYS A 68 25.65 -15.65 1.68
CA LYS A 68 25.94 -15.33 3.09
C LYS A 68 24.70 -15.50 3.96
N ALA A 69 24.89 -16.03 5.18
CA ALA A 69 23.81 -16.35 6.09
C ALA A 69 23.08 -15.10 6.63
N ASP A 70 23.83 -14.04 6.91
CA ASP A 70 23.31 -12.83 7.58
C ASP A 70 22.16 -12.18 6.81
N GLY A 71 22.31 -11.99 5.49
CA GLY A 71 21.27 -11.43 4.65
C GLY A 71 19.99 -12.26 4.58
N ARG A 72 20.09 -13.59 4.82
CA ARG A 72 18.91 -14.47 4.87
C ARG A 72 18.08 -14.24 6.14
N GLN A 73 18.70 -13.89 7.26
CA GLN A 73 18.00 -13.59 8.49
C GLN A 73 17.21 -12.28 8.37
N ASP A 74 17.83 -11.26 7.80
CA ASP A 74 17.17 -9.97 7.54
C ASP A 74 15.97 -10.16 6.59
N TRP A 75 16.19 -10.91 5.48
CA TRP A 75 15.12 -11.21 4.53
C TRP A 75 13.98 -12.01 5.18
N LYS A 76 14.32 -13.03 5.97
CA LYS A 76 13.33 -13.82 6.70
C LYS A 76 12.53 -12.95 7.68
N SER A 77 13.19 -12.06 8.41
CA SER A 77 12.51 -11.13 9.32
C SER A 77 11.52 -10.24 8.57
N TYR A 78 11.92 -9.71 7.42
CA TYR A 78 11.03 -8.91 6.58
C TYR A 78 9.86 -9.74 6.04
N TYR A 79 10.14 -10.94 5.56
CA TYR A 79 9.13 -11.88 5.07
C TYR A 79 8.08 -12.25 6.12
N ASP A 80 8.52 -12.57 7.34
CA ASP A 80 7.63 -12.95 8.44
C ASP A 80 6.75 -11.77 8.90
N ASN A 81 7.21 -10.54 8.68
CA ASN A 81 6.47 -9.33 8.98
C ASN A 81 5.64 -8.79 7.79
N SER A 82 5.76 -9.39 6.61
CA SER A 82 4.89 -9.08 5.47
C SER A 82 3.50 -9.71 5.67
N LEU A 83 2.46 -9.06 5.14
CA LEU A 83 1.06 -9.39 5.42
C LEU A 83 0.44 -10.24 4.32
N LEU A 84 -0.53 -11.09 4.69
CA LEU A 84 -1.46 -11.67 3.72
C LEU A 84 -2.53 -10.64 3.35
N SER A 85 -2.94 -10.59 2.08
CA SER A 85 -3.97 -9.66 1.61
C SER A 85 -5.37 -9.93 2.21
N ASP A 86 -5.60 -11.16 2.67
CA ASP A 86 -6.80 -11.64 3.36
C ASP A 86 -6.51 -12.07 4.81
N GLY A 87 -5.37 -11.63 5.36
CA GLY A 87 -4.93 -11.99 6.70
C GLY A 87 -5.60 -11.19 7.82
N PRO A 88 -5.37 -11.59 9.07
CA PRO A 88 -6.02 -10.98 10.24
C PRO A 88 -5.63 -9.51 10.44
N GLU A 89 -4.43 -9.10 10.02
CA GLU A 89 -4.00 -7.70 10.08
C GLU A 89 -4.80 -6.84 9.08
N MET A 90 -5.03 -7.36 7.88
CA MET A 90 -5.82 -6.67 6.86
C MET A 90 -7.29 -6.59 7.27
N GLN A 91 -7.84 -7.64 7.89
CA GLN A 91 -9.20 -7.63 8.41
C GLN A 91 -9.39 -6.54 9.48
N GLN A 92 -8.42 -6.33 10.37
CA GLN A 92 -8.49 -5.25 11.36
C GLN A 92 -8.54 -3.87 10.70
N LEU A 93 -7.83 -3.65 9.59
CA LEU A 93 -7.90 -2.39 8.83
C LEU A 93 -9.28 -2.22 8.17
N ILE A 94 -9.84 -3.29 7.60
CA ILE A 94 -11.17 -3.30 6.99
C ILE A 94 -12.24 -2.96 8.05
N ASP A 95 -12.21 -3.67 9.17
CA ASP A 95 -13.17 -3.46 10.28
C ASP A 95 -13.08 -2.04 10.83
N ARG A 96 -11.85 -1.51 10.94
CA ARG A 96 -11.63 -0.14 11.43
C ARG A 96 -12.11 0.91 10.45
N ALA A 97 -11.84 0.74 9.15
CA ALA A 97 -12.34 1.64 8.12
C ALA A 97 -13.88 1.68 8.09
N ALA A 98 -14.51 0.51 8.24
CA ALA A 98 -15.97 0.39 8.34
C ALA A 98 -16.52 1.08 9.59
N ALA A 99 -15.90 0.84 10.77
CA ALA A 99 -16.33 1.45 12.02
C ALA A 99 -16.21 2.99 12.02
N LEU A 100 -15.21 3.52 11.33
CA LEU A 100 -14.97 4.95 11.20
C LEU A 100 -15.76 5.59 10.04
N GLY A 101 -16.31 4.79 9.14
CA GLY A 101 -17.02 5.28 7.94
C GLY A 101 -16.11 5.93 6.91
N VAL A 102 -14.84 5.55 6.84
CA VAL A 102 -13.81 6.18 5.99
C VAL A 102 -13.35 5.26 4.86
N TYR A 103 -12.89 5.86 3.76
CA TYR A 103 -12.09 5.17 2.76
C TYR A 103 -10.63 5.14 3.22
N LEU A 104 -9.93 4.05 2.93
CA LEU A 104 -8.52 3.86 3.29
C LEU A 104 -7.71 3.43 2.07
N SER A 105 -6.51 4.00 1.93
CA SER A 105 -5.44 3.49 1.06
C SER A 105 -4.24 3.13 1.93
N MET A 106 -3.85 1.85 1.94
CA MET A 106 -2.79 1.31 2.81
C MET A 106 -1.69 0.65 1.99
N GLY A 107 -0.50 1.24 2.00
CA GLY A 107 0.69 0.62 1.41
C GLY A 107 1.28 -0.46 2.33
N TYR A 108 1.57 -1.63 1.78
CA TYR A 108 2.10 -2.75 2.55
C TYR A 108 2.94 -3.72 1.72
N SER A 109 3.83 -4.47 2.39
CA SER A 109 4.48 -5.64 1.80
C SER A 109 3.54 -6.82 1.89
N GLU A 110 3.01 -7.24 0.75
CA GLU A 110 2.13 -8.39 0.64
C GLU A 110 2.95 -9.67 0.53
N ARG A 111 2.52 -10.70 1.25
CA ARG A 111 3.02 -12.06 1.11
C ARG A 111 1.95 -12.91 0.44
N ASP A 112 2.24 -13.44 -0.74
CA ASP A 112 1.36 -14.38 -1.42
C ASP A 112 1.30 -15.71 -0.65
N ALA A 113 0.08 -16.16 -0.35
CA ALA A 113 -0.14 -17.35 0.47
C ALA A 113 0.26 -18.65 -0.24
N VAL A 114 0.27 -18.67 -1.57
CA VAL A 114 0.52 -19.87 -2.36
C VAL A 114 1.98 -19.97 -2.78
N THR A 115 2.51 -18.89 -3.35
CA THR A 115 3.88 -18.89 -3.90
C THR A 115 4.93 -18.45 -2.89
N GLY A 116 4.52 -17.75 -1.82
CA GLY A 116 5.42 -17.11 -0.88
C GLY A 116 6.14 -15.89 -1.45
N THR A 117 5.80 -15.45 -2.65
CA THR A 117 6.36 -14.24 -3.25
C THR A 117 5.91 -13.01 -2.47
N LEU A 118 6.83 -12.07 -2.25
CA LEU A 118 6.47 -10.76 -1.72
C LEU A 118 6.10 -9.81 -2.87
N TYR A 119 5.09 -8.96 -2.65
CA TYR A 119 4.70 -7.89 -3.55
C TYR A 119 4.64 -6.55 -2.80
N ASN A 120 5.04 -5.49 -3.47
CA ASN A 120 4.77 -4.13 -3.02
C ASN A 120 3.33 -3.80 -3.41
N SER A 121 2.46 -3.65 -2.43
CA SER A 121 1.01 -3.58 -2.65
C SER A 121 0.37 -2.38 -1.98
N ASN A 122 -0.74 -1.94 -2.55
CA ASN A 122 -1.62 -0.94 -1.96
C ASN A 122 -3.04 -1.47 -1.88
N MET A 123 -3.57 -1.57 -0.67
CA MET A 123 -4.96 -1.97 -0.43
C MET A 123 -5.85 -0.73 -0.35
N MET A 124 -6.84 -0.65 -1.23
CA MET A 124 -7.93 0.32 -1.13
C MET A 124 -9.11 -0.33 -0.43
N ILE A 125 -9.64 0.30 0.61
CA ILE A 125 -10.73 -0.20 1.45
C ILE A 125 -11.84 0.84 1.49
N ALA A 126 -13.07 0.41 1.24
CA ALA A 126 -14.27 1.23 1.38
C ALA A 126 -14.93 1.01 2.74
N PRO A 127 -15.73 1.99 3.25
CA PRO A 127 -16.40 1.87 4.55
C PRO A 127 -17.48 0.77 4.60
N ASP A 128 -17.86 0.21 3.47
CA ASP A 128 -18.79 -0.93 3.39
C ASP A 128 -18.07 -2.30 3.43
N GLY A 129 -16.75 -2.31 3.66
CA GLY A 129 -15.92 -3.51 3.77
C GLY A 129 -15.38 -4.03 2.43
N ARG A 130 -15.73 -3.42 1.30
CA ARG A 130 -15.10 -3.76 0.01
C ARG A 130 -13.63 -3.39 0.06
N ALA A 131 -12.78 -4.31 -0.37
CA ALA A 131 -11.34 -4.10 -0.47
C ALA A 131 -10.84 -4.48 -1.87
N MET A 132 -9.90 -3.71 -2.39
CA MET A 132 -9.28 -3.92 -3.69
C MET A 132 -7.77 -3.76 -3.58
N ASN A 133 -7.03 -4.79 -3.96
CA ASN A 133 -5.58 -4.81 -3.87
C ASN A 133 -4.94 -4.48 -5.21
N HIS A 134 -4.00 -3.54 -5.21
CA HIS A 134 -3.13 -3.25 -6.34
C HIS A 134 -1.70 -3.67 -5.99
N ARG A 135 -1.13 -4.61 -6.74
CA ARG A 135 0.29 -4.98 -6.68
C ARG A 135 1.08 -4.12 -7.65
N LYS A 136 2.20 -3.56 -7.21
CA LYS A 136 3.10 -2.76 -8.06
C LYS A 136 3.50 -3.56 -9.30
N LEU A 137 3.26 -2.98 -10.49
CA LEU A 137 3.50 -3.66 -11.77
C LEU A 137 4.94 -4.10 -11.92
N LYS A 138 5.85 -3.20 -11.59
CA LYS A 138 7.29 -3.39 -11.70
C LYS A 138 7.99 -2.76 -10.49
N PRO A 139 8.56 -3.55 -9.59
CA PRO A 139 9.43 -3.02 -8.55
C PRO A 139 10.59 -2.24 -9.16
N THR A 140 10.95 -1.13 -8.53
CA THR A 140 11.93 -0.18 -9.05
C THR A 140 13.36 -0.60 -8.71
N GLY A 141 14.22 -0.77 -9.69
CA GLY A 141 15.64 -1.00 -9.47
C GLY A 141 15.93 -2.17 -8.52
N SER A 142 16.56 -1.87 -7.38
CA SER A 142 16.93 -2.86 -6.35
C SER A 142 15.74 -3.42 -5.56
N GLU A 143 14.55 -2.82 -5.63
CA GLU A 143 13.32 -3.40 -5.04
C GLU A 143 13.07 -4.83 -5.52
N ARG A 144 13.54 -5.18 -6.72
CA ARG A 144 13.40 -6.51 -7.35
C ARG A 144 14.11 -7.64 -6.59
N VAL A 145 15.00 -7.33 -5.65
CA VAL A 145 15.59 -8.35 -4.78
C VAL A 145 14.62 -8.80 -3.68
N VAL A 146 13.56 -8.02 -3.44
CA VAL A 146 12.56 -8.28 -2.41
C VAL A 146 11.20 -8.63 -3.00
N TRP A 147 10.69 -7.81 -3.93
CA TRP A 147 9.32 -7.92 -4.46
C TRP A 147 9.30 -8.39 -5.90
N GLY A 148 8.28 -9.20 -6.21
CA GLY A 148 7.99 -9.66 -7.56
C GLY A 148 7.15 -8.66 -8.36
N ASP A 149 7.15 -8.86 -9.68
CA ASP A 149 6.27 -8.15 -10.61
C ASP A 149 4.81 -8.60 -10.41
N ALA A 150 3.86 -7.66 -10.47
CA ALA A 150 2.44 -8.02 -10.53
C ALA A 150 2.14 -8.89 -11.76
N GLN A 151 1.30 -9.91 -11.59
CA GLN A 151 0.99 -10.88 -12.64
C GLN A 151 -0.48 -10.93 -13.05
N GLN A 152 -1.39 -10.33 -12.25
CA GLN A 152 -2.83 -10.37 -12.47
C GLN A 152 -3.52 -9.14 -11.89
N ASP A 153 -4.78 -8.92 -12.28
CA ASP A 153 -5.70 -7.92 -11.74
C ASP A 153 -5.15 -6.49 -11.79
N TYR A 154 -4.64 -6.12 -12.95
CA TYR A 154 -4.09 -4.79 -13.17
C TYR A 154 -5.16 -3.71 -13.06
N PHE A 155 -4.82 -2.69 -12.28
CA PHE A 155 -5.60 -1.44 -12.20
C PHE A 155 -7.01 -1.62 -11.63
N PRO A 156 -7.17 -2.13 -10.40
CA PRO A 156 -8.45 -2.12 -9.72
C PRO A 156 -8.95 -0.68 -9.55
N VAL A 157 -10.26 -0.49 -9.71
CA VAL A 157 -10.92 0.82 -9.57
C VAL A 157 -12.05 0.68 -8.58
N MET A 158 -12.01 1.49 -7.53
CA MET A 158 -13.00 1.51 -6.46
C MET A 158 -13.98 2.66 -6.67
N ASP A 159 -15.27 2.36 -6.68
CA ASP A 159 -16.31 3.39 -6.71
C ASP A 159 -16.37 4.11 -5.35
N THR A 160 -16.32 5.43 -5.41
CA THR A 160 -16.42 6.31 -4.24
C THR A 160 -17.48 7.39 -4.44
N PRO A 161 -17.90 8.12 -3.40
CA PRO A 161 -18.80 9.26 -3.55
C PRO A 161 -18.25 10.39 -4.43
N TRP A 162 -16.94 10.44 -4.64
CA TRP A 162 -16.24 11.46 -5.45
C TRP A 162 -15.94 10.98 -6.87
N GLY A 163 -16.41 9.80 -7.23
CA GLY A 163 -16.13 9.11 -8.47
C GLY A 163 -15.13 7.96 -8.31
N PRO A 164 -14.75 7.29 -9.40
CA PRO A 164 -13.87 6.14 -9.35
C PRO A 164 -12.47 6.51 -8.86
N MET A 165 -11.93 5.71 -7.93
CA MET A 165 -10.62 5.87 -7.31
C MET A 165 -9.70 4.70 -7.69
N ALA A 166 -8.44 5.00 -8.00
CA ALA A 166 -7.42 3.99 -8.25
C ALA A 166 -6.05 4.44 -7.74
N SER A 167 -5.11 3.50 -7.67
CA SER A 167 -3.76 3.74 -7.16
C SER A 167 -2.70 3.25 -8.14
N LEU A 168 -1.61 4.02 -8.26
CA LEU A 168 -0.32 3.56 -8.79
C LEU A 168 0.76 3.88 -7.76
N ILE A 169 1.63 2.91 -7.48
CA ILE A 169 2.62 2.99 -6.41
C ILE A 169 3.92 3.62 -6.94
N CYS A 170 4.33 4.75 -6.35
CA CYS A 170 5.65 5.35 -6.56
C CYS A 170 5.96 5.58 -8.07
N TRP A 171 7.05 5.03 -8.57
CA TRP A 171 7.50 5.17 -9.95
C TRP A 171 6.54 4.62 -11.02
N GLU A 172 5.52 3.85 -10.66
CA GLU A 172 4.44 3.51 -11.61
C GLU A 172 3.79 4.76 -12.17
N SER A 173 3.77 5.86 -11.41
CA SER A 173 3.24 7.15 -11.86
C SER A 173 4.00 7.73 -13.06
N TYR A 174 5.22 7.25 -13.31
CA TYR A 174 6.00 7.61 -14.51
C TYR A 174 5.76 6.67 -15.70
N MET A 175 4.93 5.64 -15.55
CA MET A 175 4.54 4.74 -16.65
C MET A 175 3.35 5.34 -17.43
N PRO A 176 3.54 5.92 -18.62
CA PRO A 176 2.46 6.62 -19.34
C PRO A 176 1.27 5.71 -19.64
N LEU A 177 1.53 4.46 -20.07
CA LEU A 177 0.47 3.53 -20.43
C LEU A 177 -0.34 3.06 -19.21
N ALA A 178 0.28 2.93 -18.03
CA ALA A 178 -0.42 2.63 -16.79
C ALA A 178 -1.41 3.75 -16.42
N ARG A 179 -0.97 5.00 -16.51
CA ARG A 179 -1.85 6.16 -16.29
C ARG A 179 -2.98 6.23 -17.31
N VAL A 180 -2.67 6.02 -18.59
CA VAL A 180 -3.69 6.00 -19.66
C VAL A 180 -4.74 4.91 -19.40
N ALA A 181 -4.33 3.71 -18.97
CA ALA A 181 -5.25 2.64 -18.63
C ALA A 181 -6.22 3.05 -17.50
N LEU A 182 -5.75 3.77 -16.48
CA LEU A 182 -6.60 4.31 -15.43
C LEU A 182 -7.51 5.43 -15.93
N TYR A 183 -7.00 6.34 -16.76
CA TYR A 183 -7.81 7.43 -17.33
C TYR A 183 -8.94 6.90 -18.21
N GLN A 184 -8.69 5.84 -18.98
CA GLN A 184 -9.72 5.16 -19.78
C GLN A 184 -10.81 4.50 -18.92
N LYS A 185 -10.49 4.14 -17.66
CA LYS A 185 -11.47 3.68 -16.67
C LYS A 185 -12.22 4.83 -15.99
N GLY A 186 -11.96 6.09 -16.37
CA GLY A 186 -12.70 7.27 -15.91
C GLY A 186 -12.42 7.64 -14.44
N ILE A 187 -11.22 7.40 -13.93
CA ILE A 187 -10.90 7.71 -12.53
C ILE A 187 -11.05 9.22 -12.26
N SER A 188 -11.58 9.55 -11.09
CA SER A 188 -11.70 10.90 -10.56
C SER A 188 -10.67 11.17 -9.45
N LEU A 189 -10.31 10.12 -8.69
CA LEU A 189 -9.29 10.18 -7.65
C LEU A 189 -8.12 9.26 -8.01
N TYR A 190 -6.94 9.86 -8.05
CA TYR A 190 -5.68 9.16 -8.31
C TYR A 190 -4.81 9.18 -7.05
N ILE A 191 -4.56 8.01 -6.46
CA ILE A 191 -3.71 7.83 -5.29
C ILE A 191 -2.32 7.39 -5.74
N SER A 192 -1.29 8.10 -5.28
CA SER A 192 0.11 7.76 -5.58
C SER A 192 0.93 7.65 -4.29
N PRO A 193 0.83 6.52 -3.56
CA PRO A 193 1.61 6.33 -2.35
C PRO A 193 3.09 6.19 -2.71
N ASN A 194 3.91 6.94 -2.00
CA ASN A 194 5.36 6.97 -2.16
C ASN A 194 6.06 6.79 -0.82
N THR A 195 7.28 6.26 -0.88
CA THR A 195 8.27 6.37 0.18
C THR A 195 9.56 6.89 -0.45
N ASN A 196 10.05 8.04 0.03
CA ASN A 196 11.24 8.67 -0.52
C ASN A 196 12.03 9.36 0.61
N ASP A 197 13.33 9.28 0.56
CA ASP A 197 14.26 9.97 1.46
C ASP A 197 14.89 11.23 0.84
N ASN A 198 14.57 11.50 -0.44
CA ASN A 198 15.05 12.70 -1.12
C ASN A 198 14.13 13.89 -0.83
N PRO A 199 14.64 14.95 -0.16
CA PRO A 199 13.85 16.14 0.17
C PRO A 199 13.43 16.97 -1.07
N GLU A 200 13.95 16.67 -2.24
CA GLU A 200 13.61 17.36 -3.49
C GLU A 200 12.42 16.76 -4.25
N TRP A 201 11.77 15.76 -3.64
CA TRP A 201 10.59 15.09 -4.22
C TRP A 201 9.31 15.50 -3.49
#